data_052edbd5022a99d64fd14ffd7fe20336
#
_entry.id   052edbd5022a99d64fd14ffd7fe20336
#
_cell.length_a   1.000
_cell.length_b   1.000
_cell.length_c   1.000
_cell.angle_alpha   90.00
_cell.angle_beta   90.00
_cell.angle_gamma   90.00
#
_symmetry.space_group_name_H-M   'P 1'
#
loop_
_entity.id
_entity.type
_entity.pdbx_description
1 polymer ?
#
loop_
_entity_poly.entity_id
_entity_poly.type
_entity_poly.pdbx_seq_one_letter_code
_entity_poly.pdbx_strand_id
1 'polypeptide(L)'
;DGLSDLLFTAGTMANSILSKEGAELQNTYMVGNIIIDTLRHNYSRFSRPTLLDDKKIKDGDYYVLTVNRKALLSDEAYLLSMLTTLNNSVNGKYIIAPLRGVAKEKISNMCQRMTNILVVDSMGYLEFGYLTSHAKGIITDSGNIAEEATFNNIPCITLNDYTEHIETITKGTNLLFGYYVEKIEMALGY
;
A
#
# COMPACT_ATOMS: atom_id res chain seq x y z
N ASP A 1 0.78 -8.37 -23.20
CA ASP A 1 2.14 -8.25 -23.75
C ASP A 1 2.21 -8.78 -25.18
N GLY A 2 1.56 -9.91 -25.51
CA GLY A 2 1.58 -10.53 -26.87
C GLY A 2 1.00 -9.70 -28.02
N LEU A 3 0.42 -8.54 -27.76
CA LEU A 3 -0.13 -7.61 -28.78
C LEU A 3 0.68 -6.29 -28.86
N SER A 4 1.76 -6.19 -28.07
CA SER A 4 2.58 -4.97 -28.01
C SER A 4 3.79 -5.08 -28.90
N ASP A 5 4.07 -4.02 -29.65
CA ASP A 5 5.27 -3.92 -30.51
C ASP A 5 6.54 -3.63 -29.72
N LEU A 6 6.41 -2.88 -28.60
CA LEU A 6 7.51 -2.52 -27.70
C LEU A 6 7.12 -2.82 -26.26
N LEU A 7 8.05 -3.34 -25.49
CA LEU A 7 7.88 -3.72 -24.09
C LEU A 7 8.88 -2.93 -23.23
N PHE A 8 8.37 -2.20 -22.25
CA PHE A 8 9.18 -1.46 -21.30
C PHE A 8 9.08 -2.10 -19.91
N THR A 9 10.21 -2.39 -19.29
CA THR A 9 10.26 -3.12 -18.03
C THR A 9 10.92 -2.32 -16.92
N ALA A 10 10.49 -2.57 -15.69
CA ALA A 10 11.04 -1.91 -14.50
C ALA A 10 12.34 -2.57 -14.00
N GLY A 11 12.56 -3.85 -14.33
CA GLY A 11 13.71 -4.58 -13.81
C GLY A 11 14.03 -5.88 -14.55
N THR A 12 15.14 -6.50 -14.19
CA THR A 12 15.67 -7.71 -14.83
C THR A 12 14.75 -8.92 -14.70
N MET A 13 13.97 -9.01 -13.61
CA MET A 13 13.03 -10.10 -13.41
C MET A 13 11.91 -10.06 -14.45
N ALA A 14 11.35 -8.88 -14.72
CA ALA A 14 10.34 -8.68 -15.75
C ALA A 14 10.86 -9.05 -17.14
N ASN A 15 12.10 -8.67 -17.47
CA ASN A 15 12.75 -9.10 -18.71
C ASN A 15 12.84 -10.63 -18.82
N SER A 16 13.23 -11.30 -17.74
CA SER A 16 13.35 -12.76 -17.71
C SER A 16 11.97 -13.45 -17.90
N ILE A 17 10.91 -12.89 -17.34
CA ILE A 17 9.56 -13.42 -17.53
C ILE A 17 9.11 -13.24 -18.98
N LEU A 18 9.24 -12.05 -19.55
CA LEU A 18 8.89 -11.76 -20.93
C LEU A 18 9.67 -12.64 -21.92
N SER A 19 10.96 -12.87 -21.69
CA SER A 19 11.77 -13.77 -22.51
C SER A 19 11.27 -15.20 -22.46
N LYS A 20 10.82 -15.69 -21.29
CA LYS A 20 10.21 -17.02 -21.15
C LYS A 20 8.84 -17.13 -21.83
N GLU A 21 8.10 -16.03 -21.93
CA GLU A 21 6.83 -15.94 -22.65
C GLU A 21 6.99 -15.78 -24.15
N GLY A 22 8.24 -15.71 -24.64
CA GLY A 22 8.55 -15.64 -26.06
C GLY A 22 8.67 -14.22 -26.62
N ALA A 23 8.76 -13.20 -25.78
CA ALA A 23 9.00 -11.84 -26.23
C ALA A 23 10.41 -11.70 -26.83
N GLU A 24 10.52 -10.99 -27.96
CA GLU A 24 11.78 -10.73 -28.61
C GLU A 24 12.61 -9.71 -27.80
N LEU A 25 13.87 -10.06 -27.50
CA LEU A 25 14.77 -9.22 -26.71
C LEU A 25 15.00 -7.84 -27.35
N GLN A 26 15.00 -7.77 -28.68
CA GLN A 26 15.17 -6.51 -29.41
C GLN A 26 14.05 -5.51 -29.22
N ASN A 27 12.85 -5.98 -28.79
CA ASN A 27 11.67 -5.17 -28.54
C ASN A 27 11.43 -4.92 -27.04
N THR A 28 12.36 -5.39 -26.18
CA THR A 28 12.24 -5.28 -24.73
C THR A 28 13.29 -4.33 -24.17
N TYR A 29 12.85 -3.25 -23.55
CA TYR A 29 13.70 -2.18 -23.00
C TYR A 29 13.55 -2.07 -21.50
N MET A 30 14.63 -2.26 -20.76
CA MET A 30 14.64 -2.01 -19.32
C MET A 30 14.85 -0.51 -19.06
N VAL A 31 13.79 0.17 -18.66
CA VAL A 31 13.77 1.63 -18.47
C VAL A 31 13.68 2.07 -17.00
N GLY A 32 13.51 1.11 -16.10
CA GLY A 32 13.28 1.41 -14.68
C GLY A 32 11.79 1.66 -14.37
N ASN A 33 11.52 2.10 -13.15
CA ASN A 33 10.16 2.28 -12.66
C ASN A 33 9.75 3.75 -12.70
N ILE A 34 8.87 4.10 -13.63
CA ILE A 34 8.38 5.48 -13.83
C ILE A 34 7.56 6.01 -12.63
N ILE A 35 6.97 5.14 -11.82
CA ILE A 35 6.27 5.53 -10.59
C ILE A 35 7.28 6.17 -9.63
N ILE A 36 8.48 5.59 -9.53
CA ILE A 36 9.54 6.11 -8.68
C ILE A 36 10.09 7.46 -9.19
N ASP A 37 10.17 7.66 -10.50
CA ASP A 37 10.56 8.95 -11.06
C ASP A 37 9.52 10.03 -10.74
N THR A 38 8.25 9.68 -10.85
CA THR A 38 7.14 10.58 -10.47
C THR A 38 7.21 10.93 -8.98
N LEU A 39 7.49 9.94 -8.13
CA LEU A 39 7.62 10.12 -6.68
C LEU A 39 8.77 11.07 -6.35
N ARG A 40 9.96 10.83 -6.92
CA ARG A 40 11.14 11.69 -6.75
C ARG A 40 10.88 13.13 -7.19
N HIS A 41 10.24 13.32 -8.35
CA HIS A 41 9.94 14.65 -8.88
C HIS A 41 9.00 15.45 -7.96
N ASN A 42 8.09 14.78 -7.29
CA ASN A 42 7.09 15.43 -6.43
C ASN A 42 7.45 15.44 -4.95
N TYR A 43 8.51 14.75 -4.52
CA TYR A 43 8.85 14.56 -3.12
C TYR A 43 8.95 15.89 -2.33
N SER A 44 9.60 16.90 -2.89
CA SER A 44 9.73 18.23 -2.27
C SER A 44 8.42 19.03 -2.24
N ARG A 45 7.40 18.57 -2.95
CA ARG A 45 6.07 19.20 -3.03
C ARG A 45 5.06 18.54 -2.11
N PHE A 46 5.41 17.43 -1.46
CA PHE A 46 4.52 16.75 -0.54
C PHE A 46 4.11 17.70 0.58
N SER A 47 2.82 17.72 0.86
CA SER A 47 2.21 18.61 1.84
C SER A 47 1.58 17.82 2.99
N ARG A 48 1.91 18.22 4.21
CA ARG A 48 1.39 17.59 5.41
C ARG A 48 -0.13 17.74 5.49
N PRO A 49 -0.91 16.66 5.62
CA PRO A 49 -2.36 16.74 5.79
C PRO A 49 -2.73 17.44 7.10
N THR A 50 -3.70 18.36 7.05
CA THR A 50 -4.20 19.09 8.22
C THR A 50 -4.74 18.16 9.31
N LEU A 51 -5.28 17.01 8.93
CA LEU A 51 -5.71 15.96 9.85
C LEU A 51 -4.64 15.58 10.89
N LEU A 52 -3.37 15.52 10.49
CA LEU A 52 -2.27 15.17 11.41
C LEU A 52 -2.08 16.23 12.48
N ASP A 53 -2.23 17.51 12.12
CA ASP A 53 -2.10 18.62 13.04
C ASP A 53 -3.33 18.73 13.96
N ASP A 54 -4.53 18.60 13.40
CA ASP A 54 -5.79 18.63 14.15
C ASP A 54 -5.87 17.53 15.21
N LYS A 55 -5.35 16.36 14.90
CA LYS A 55 -5.29 15.20 15.81
C LYS A 55 -4.01 15.13 16.62
N LYS A 56 -3.07 16.07 16.43
CA LYS A 56 -1.74 16.08 17.08
C LYS A 56 -0.94 14.81 16.86
N ILE A 57 -1.07 14.22 15.67
CA ILE A 57 -0.38 12.98 15.27
C ILE A 57 1.00 13.34 14.72
N LYS A 58 2.04 12.73 15.26
CA LYS A 58 3.43 12.95 14.82
C LYS A 58 3.80 12.00 13.66
N ASP A 59 4.77 12.43 12.87
CA ASP A 59 5.38 11.58 11.86
C ASP A 59 6.01 10.34 12.52
N GLY A 60 5.88 9.18 11.86
CA GLY A 60 6.31 7.90 12.39
C GLY A 60 5.43 7.32 13.50
N ASP A 61 4.31 7.96 13.85
CA ASP A 61 3.46 7.55 14.97
C ASP A 61 2.05 7.13 14.56
N TYR A 62 1.88 6.80 13.30
CA TYR A 62 0.61 6.31 12.73
C TYR A 62 0.85 5.30 11.61
N TYR A 63 -0.18 4.52 11.31
CA TYR A 63 -0.23 3.60 10.18
C TYR A 63 -1.18 4.14 9.11
N VAL A 64 -0.98 3.71 7.86
CA VAL A 64 -1.90 4.01 6.76
C VAL A 64 -2.55 2.72 6.28
N LEU A 65 -3.88 2.73 6.13
CA LEU A 65 -4.65 1.62 5.58
C LEU A 65 -5.29 2.02 4.27
N THR A 66 -5.05 1.24 3.22
CA THR A 66 -5.79 1.38 1.95
C THR A 66 -6.38 0.04 1.53
N VAL A 67 -7.66 0.05 1.18
CA VAL A 67 -8.39 -1.11 0.68
C VAL A 67 -9.27 -0.68 -0.47
N ASN A 68 -9.13 -1.31 -1.62
CA ASN A 68 -9.87 -0.96 -2.84
C ASN A 68 -10.32 -2.17 -3.66
N ARG A 69 -9.73 -3.35 -3.48
CA ARG A 69 -10.06 -4.55 -4.27
C ARG A 69 -11.44 -5.07 -3.91
N LYS A 70 -12.27 -5.32 -4.95
CA LYS A 70 -13.64 -5.82 -4.79
C LYS A 70 -13.68 -7.15 -4.03
N ALA A 71 -12.75 -8.07 -4.30
CA ALA A 71 -12.68 -9.36 -3.64
C ALA A 71 -12.55 -9.20 -2.11
N LEU A 72 -11.66 -8.33 -1.65
CA LEU A 72 -11.45 -8.04 -0.23
C LEU A 72 -12.69 -7.36 0.40
N LEU A 73 -13.27 -6.39 -0.31
CA LEU A 73 -14.46 -5.68 0.16
C LEU A 73 -15.72 -6.57 0.17
N SER A 74 -15.74 -7.67 -0.58
CA SER A 74 -16.88 -8.59 -0.63
C SER A 74 -16.85 -9.61 0.50
N ASP A 75 -15.70 -9.90 1.10
CA ASP A 75 -15.56 -10.80 2.24
C ASP A 75 -15.71 -10.03 3.57
N GLU A 76 -16.96 -9.85 4.00
CA GLU A 76 -17.27 -9.08 5.21
C GLU A 76 -16.71 -9.69 6.49
N ALA A 77 -16.68 -11.01 6.58
CA ALA A 77 -16.18 -11.70 7.76
C ALA A 77 -14.68 -11.48 7.91
N TYR A 78 -13.92 -11.67 6.82
CA TYR A 78 -12.49 -11.39 6.79
C TYR A 78 -12.20 -9.91 7.06
N LEU A 79 -12.90 -9.00 6.36
CA LEU A 79 -12.69 -7.55 6.51
C LEU A 79 -12.92 -7.09 7.95
N LEU A 80 -14.00 -7.55 8.61
CA LEU A 80 -14.27 -7.23 10.00
C LEU A 80 -13.21 -7.79 10.95
N SER A 81 -12.79 -9.04 10.74
CA SER A 81 -11.72 -9.68 11.52
C SER A 81 -10.41 -8.91 11.39
N MET A 82 -10.01 -8.56 10.17
CA MET A 82 -8.82 -7.77 9.88
C MET A 82 -8.86 -6.40 10.56
N LEU A 83 -9.95 -5.65 10.40
CA LEU A 83 -10.10 -4.33 11.02
C LEU A 83 -10.07 -4.41 12.55
N THR A 84 -10.68 -5.44 13.13
CA THR A 84 -10.67 -5.66 14.58
C THR A 84 -9.25 -5.95 15.08
N THR A 85 -8.53 -6.81 14.41
CA THR A 85 -7.13 -7.12 14.73
C THR A 85 -6.26 -5.88 14.60
N LEU A 86 -6.37 -5.13 13.51
CA LEU A 86 -5.64 -3.88 13.32
C LEU A 86 -5.91 -2.88 14.45
N ASN A 87 -7.19 -2.66 14.78
CA ASN A 87 -7.59 -1.73 15.86
C ASN A 87 -6.96 -2.09 17.22
N ASN A 88 -6.82 -3.38 17.50
CA ASN A 88 -6.31 -3.87 18.77
C ASN A 88 -4.77 -3.94 18.84
N SER A 89 -4.10 -4.11 17.70
CA SER A 89 -2.65 -4.39 17.64
C SER A 89 -1.77 -3.15 17.53
N VAL A 90 -2.35 -1.95 17.32
CA VAL A 90 -1.55 -0.72 17.08
C VAL A 90 -1.12 0.03 18.35
N ASN A 91 -1.31 -0.55 19.54
CA ASN A 91 -0.84 0.02 20.82
C ASN A 91 -1.26 1.51 21.02
N GLY A 92 -2.52 1.83 20.72
CA GLY A 92 -3.08 3.17 20.85
C GLY A 92 -2.67 4.17 19.76
N LYS A 93 -1.89 3.76 18.76
CA LYS A 93 -1.60 4.58 17.59
C LYS A 93 -2.80 4.62 16.65
N TYR A 94 -2.84 5.64 15.81
CA TYR A 94 -3.89 5.75 14.80
C TYR A 94 -3.54 4.96 13.54
N ILE A 95 -4.58 4.40 12.93
CA ILE A 95 -4.58 3.90 11.56
C ILE A 95 -5.42 4.88 10.74
N ILE A 96 -4.80 5.60 9.84
CA ILE A 96 -5.47 6.56 8.97
C ILE A 96 -5.85 5.82 7.69
N ALA A 97 -7.15 5.81 7.39
CA ALA A 97 -7.70 5.12 6.22
C ALA A 97 -8.33 6.14 5.24
N PRO A 98 -7.55 6.72 4.31
CA PRO A 98 -8.06 7.61 3.29
C PRO A 98 -8.76 6.80 2.21
N LEU A 99 -10.08 6.73 2.27
CA LEU A 99 -10.92 5.89 1.43
C LEU A 99 -11.97 6.70 0.66
N ARG A 100 -12.52 6.10 -0.39
CA ARG A 100 -13.60 6.68 -1.20
C ARG A 100 -14.64 5.64 -1.61
N GLY A 101 -15.82 6.13 -2.02
CA GLY A 101 -16.90 5.31 -2.56
C GLY A 101 -17.30 4.16 -1.63
N VAL A 102 -17.53 2.98 -2.21
CA VAL A 102 -18.00 1.79 -1.49
C VAL A 102 -17.06 1.36 -0.37
N ALA A 103 -15.74 1.46 -0.56
CA ALA A 103 -14.76 1.11 0.46
C ALA A 103 -14.91 2.01 1.69
N LYS A 104 -15.05 3.33 1.51
CA LYS A 104 -15.25 4.28 2.59
C LYS A 104 -16.53 3.98 3.36
N GLU A 105 -17.66 3.83 2.66
CA GLU A 105 -18.95 3.57 3.29
C GLU A 105 -18.91 2.28 4.11
N LYS A 106 -18.44 1.19 3.51
CA LYS A 106 -18.41 -0.12 4.15
C LYS A 106 -17.52 -0.14 5.39
N ILE A 107 -16.28 0.34 5.25
CA ILE A 107 -15.30 0.34 6.35
C ILE A 107 -15.72 1.32 7.44
N SER A 108 -16.29 2.48 7.12
CA SER A 108 -16.84 3.41 8.11
C SER A 108 -17.92 2.76 8.97
N ASN A 109 -18.84 2.01 8.34
CA ASN A 109 -19.90 1.31 9.07
C ASN A 109 -19.34 0.23 10.01
N MET A 110 -18.31 -0.50 9.60
CA MET A 110 -17.66 -1.51 10.41
C MET A 110 -16.82 -0.91 11.55
N CYS A 111 -16.22 0.26 11.34
CA CYS A 111 -15.32 0.89 12.30
C CYS A 111 -16.00 1.81 13.31
N GLN A 112 -17.35 1.91 13.36
CA GLN A 112 -18.07 2.84 14.25
C GLN A 112 -17.69 2.74 15.73
N ARG A 113 -17.25 1.58 16.19
CA ARG A 113 -16.83 1.33 17.59
C ARG A 113 -15.32 1.16 17.74
N MET A 114 -14.56 1.35 16.69
CA MET A 114 -13.11 1.21 16.69
C MET A 114 -12.48 2.58 16.93
N THR A 115 -11.67 2.71 17.96
CA THR A 115 -11.13 4.00 18.40
C THR A 115 -9.83 4.39 17.71
N ASN A 116 -9.11 3.40 17.17
CA ASN A 116 -7.79 3.62 16.58
C ASN A 116 -7.82 3.75 15.05
N ILE A 117 -8.96 3.42 14.39
CA ILE A 117 -9.10 3.53 12.94
C ILE A 117 -9.84 4.83 12.58
N LEU A 118 -9.15 5.72 11.89
CA LEU A 118 -9.70 6.98 11.38
C LEU A 118 -9.99 6.85 9.89
N VAL A 119 -11.26 6.61 9.56
CA VAL A 119 -11.70 6.62 8.15
C VAL A 119 -11.92 8.06 7.72
N VAL A 120 -11.21 8.49 6.69
CA VAL A 120 -11.25 9.85 6.16
C VAL A 120 -11.49 9.84 4.65
N ASP A 121 -11.77 11.01 4.08
CA ASP A 121 -11.86 11.15 2.63
C ASP A 121 -10.51 10.91 1.95
N SER A 122 -10.55 10.43 0.71
CA SER A 122 -9.34 10.30 -0.10
C SER A 122 -8.67 11.66 -0.27
N MET A 123 -7.37 11.66 -0.19
CA MET A 123 -6.52 12.85 -0.29
C MET A 123 -6.00 13.04 -1.72
N GLY A 124 -5.56 14.24 -2.04
CA GLY A 124 -4.79 14.52 -3.25
C GLY A 124 -3.42 13.84 -3.22
N TYR A 125 -2.80 13.70 -4.38
CA TYR A 125 -1.51 12.99 -4.53
C TYR A 125 -0.41 13.52 -3.60
N LEU A 126 -0.31 14.82 -3.45
CA LEU A 126 0.75 15.45 -2.63
C LEU A 126 0.54 15.23 -1.12
N GLU A 127 -0.69 15.27 -0.66
CA GLU A 127 -1.02 14.97 0.74
C GLU A 127 -0.90 13.47 1.03
N PHE A 128 -1.39 12.62 0.12
CA PHE A 128 -1.26 11.17 0.25
C PHE A 128 0.21 10.74 0.23
N GLY A 129 1.03 11.33 -0.63
CA GLY A 129 2.48 11.12 -0.68
C GLY A 129 3.16 11.47 0.63
N TYR A 130 2.78 12.59 1.26
CA TYR A 130 3.26 12.93 2.61
C TYR A 130 2.85 11.87 3.62
N LEU A 131 1.55 11.55 3.64
CA LEU A 131 0.97 10.62 4.60
C LEU A 131 1.66 9.25 4.56
N THR A 132 1.94 8.72 3.37
CA THR A 132 2.57 7.40 3.20
C THR A 132 4.07 7.43 3.48
N SER A 133 4.76 8.48 3.08
CA SER A 133 6.22 8.60 3.28
C SER A 133 6.65 8.88 4.73
N HIS A 134 5.72 9.32 5.59
CA HIS A 134 5.97 9.60 7.00
C HIS A 134 5.22 8.66 7.96
N ALA A 135 4.62 7.60 7.46
CA ALA A 135 3.95 6.60 8.27
C ALA A 135 4.94 5.71 9.03
N LYS A 136 4.49 5.12 10.14
CA LYS A 136 5.22 4.03 10.81
C LYS A 136 5.18 2.74 9.97
N GLY A 137 4.09 2.54 9.24
CA GLY A 137 3.90 1.40 8.34
C GLY A 137 2.63 1.56 7.52
N ILE A 138 2.54 0.78 6.46
CA ILE A 138 1.42 0.81 5.51
C ILE A 138 0.80 -0.59 5.41
N ILE A 139 -0.52 -0.63 5.42
CA ILE A 139 -1.32 -1.83 5.17
C ILE A 139 -2.13 -1.56 3.90
N THR A 140 -1.94 -2.37 2.87
CA THR A 140 -2.54 -2.09 1.55
C THR A 140 -2.87 -3.35 0.77
N ASP A 141 -3.81 -3.24 -0.14
CA ASP A 141 -4.09 -4.22 -1.20
C ASP A 141 -3.54 -3.79 -2.57
N SER A 142 -2.75 -2.71 -2.62
CA SER A 142 -2.21 -2.12 -3.84
C SER A 142 -0.71 -2.39 -3.99
N GLY A 143 -0.31 -3.00 -5.13
CA GLY A 143 1.09 -3.20 -5.47
C GLY A 143 1.86 -1.89 -5.67
N ASN A 144 1.25 -0.88 -6.27
CA ASN A 144 1.89 0.42 -6.47
C ASN A 144 2.26 1.11 -5.15
N ILE A 145 1.37 1.02 -4.15
CA ILE A 145 1.66 1.58 -2.81
C ILE A 145 2.79 0.81 -2.13
N ALA A 146 2.89 -0.51 -2.34
CA ALA A 146 4.01 -1.30 -1.84
C ALA A 146 5.36 -0.90 -2.47
N GLU A 147 5.37 -0.52 -3.76
CA GLU A 147 6.55 0.04 -4.42
C GLU A 147 6.95 1.40 -3.84
N GLU A 148 5.98 2.30 -3.67
CA GLU A 148 6.22 3.61 -3.05
C GLU A 148 6.71 3.48 -1.61
N ALA A 149 6.13 2.55 -0.83
CA ALA A 149 6.57 2.22 0.52
C ALA A 149 8.03 1.73 0.53
N THR A 150 8.39 0.83 -0.38
CA THR A 150 9.76 0.33 -0.52
C THR A 150 10.73 1.45 -0.85
N PHE A 151 10.38 2.35 -1.77
CA PHE A 151 11.20 3.50 -2.11
C PHE A 151 11.43 4.45 -0.93
N ASN A 152 10.38 4.69 -0.14
CA ASN A 152 10.43 5.53 1.07
C ASN A 152 11.01 4.81 2.29
N ASN A 153 11.39 3.54 2.16
CA ASN A 153 11.86 2.69 3.26
C ASN A 153 10.84 2.56 4.41
N ILE A 154 9.56 2.55 4.07
CA ILE A 154 8.46 2.36 5.02
C ILE A 154 8.04 0.89 5.04
N PRO A 155 7.93 0.26 6.21
CA PRO A 155 7.38 -1.10 6.33
C PRO A 155 6.00 -1.21 5.70
N CYS A 156 5.78 -2.23 4.88
CA CYS A 156 4.52 -2.43 4.17
C CYS A 156 4.00 -3.85 4.36
N ILE A 157 2.70 -3.96 4.59
CA ILE A 157 1.98 -5.23 4.60
C ILE A 157 1.02 -5.22 3.42
N THR A 158 1.18 -6.18 2.50
CA THR A 158 0.25 -6.36 1.39
C THR A 158 -0.78 -7.45 1.74
N LEU A 159 -2.06 -7.09 1.64
CA LEU A 159 -3.23 -7.92 1.94
C LEU A 159 -3.58 -8.90 0.81
N ASN A 160 -2.59 -9.29 0.00
CA ASN A 160 -2.72 -10.24 -1.09
C ASN A 160 -1.76 -11.40 -0.86
N ASP A 161 -2.07 -12.53 -1.45
CA ASP A 161 -1.22 -13.73 -1.47
C ASP A 161 -0.21 -13.73 -2.63
N TYR A 162 -0.29 -12.75 -3.53
CA TYR A 162 0.62 -12.56 -4.65
C TYR A 162 0.98 -11.09 -4.85
N THR A 163 2.09 -10.85 -5.55
CA THR A 163 2.48 -9.52 -6.02
C THR A 163 3.05 -9.58 -7.43
N GLU A 164 2.78 -8.56 -8.20
CA GLU A 164 3.42 -8.31 -9.49
C GLU A 164 4.81 -7.64 -9.31
N HIS A 165 5.08 -7.11 -8.12
CA HIS A 165 6.29 -6.36 -7.75
C HIS A 165 7.15 -7.15 -6.76
N ILE A 166 7.70 -8.27 -7.23
CA ILE A 166 8.43 -9.23 -6.39
C ILE A 166 9.66 -8.61 -5.71
N GLU A 167 10.23 -7.57 -6.30
CA GLU A 167 11.36 -6.82 -5.76
C GLU A 167 11.01 -6.14 -4.42
N THR A 168 9.75 -5.76 -4.23
CA THR A 168 9.30 -5.14 -2.97
C THR A 168 9.41 -6.11 -1.78
N ILE A 169 9.32 -7.42 -2.05
CA ILE A 169 9.43 -8.49 -1.04
C ILE A 169 10.88 -8.93 -0.91
N THR A 170 11.56 -9.18 -2.02
CA THR A 170 12.89 -9.80 -2.00
C THR A 170 14.00 -8.83 -1.61
N LYS A 171 13.83 -7.54 -1.86
CA LYS A 171 14.81 -6.47 -1.62
C LYS A 171 14.23 -5.26 -0.91
N GLY A 172 12.91 -5.18 -0.77
CA GLY A 172 12.18 -4.05 -0.22
C GLY A 172 11.66 -4.31 1.19
N THR A 173 10.69 -3.49 1.57
CA THR A 173 10.10 -3.46 2.92
C THR A 173 8.73 -4.13 2.99
N ASN A 174 8.30 -4.82 1.92
CA ASN A 174 6.97 -5.38 1.80
C ASN A 174 6.91 -6.83 2.27
N LEU A 175 5.85 -7.14 3.03
CA LEU A 175 5.50 -8.50 3.46
C LEU A 175 4.13 -8.88 2.88
N LEU A 176 4.05 -10.04 2.23
CA LEU A 176 2.78 -10.61 1.76
C LEU A 176 2.16 -11.45 2.87
N PHE A 177 0.98 -11.08 3.29
CA PHE A 177 0.28 -11.85 4.34
C PHE A 177 -0.98 -12.54 3.83
N GLY A 178 -1.44 -12.21 2.62
CA GLY A 178 -2.66 -12.78 2.10
C GLY A 178 -3.83 -12.55 3.04
N TYR A 179 -4.62 -13.60 3.23
CA TYR A 179 -5.81 -13.58 4.09
C TYR A 179 -5.52 -14.09 5.53
N TYR A 180 -4.27 -14.08 5.98
CA TYR A 180 -3.89 -14.57 7.33
C TYR A 180 -3.82 -13.43 8.33
N VAL A 181 -4.91 -13.21 9.06
CA VAL A 181 -5.06 -12.10 10.03
C VAL A 181 -4.02 -12.20 11.16
N GLU A 182 -3.68 -13.41 11.61
CA GLU A 182 -2.70 -13.66 12.67
C GLU A 182 -1.30 -13.14 12.32
N LYS A 183 -0.93 -13.16 11.04
CA LYS A 183 0.35 -12.62 10.57
C LYS A 183 0.42 -11.10 10.66
N ILE A 184 -0.72 -10.42 10.50
CA ILE A 184 -0.80 -8.96 10.62
C ILE A 184 -0.46 -8.54 12.05
N GLU A 185 -0.99 -9.22 13.06
CA GLU A 185 -0.69 -8.95 14.45
C GLU A 185 0.80 -9.11 14.76
N MET A 186 1.41 -10.20 14.28
CA MET A 186 2.85 -10.43 14.44
C MET A 186 3.70 -9.33 13.81
N ALA A 187 3.34 -8.83 12.62
CA ALA A 187 4.11 -7.79 11.94
C ALA A 187 4.00 -6.40 12.59
N LEU A 188 2.87 -6.10 13.22
CA LEU A 188 2.67 -4.84 13.94
C LEU A 188 3.34 -4.82 15.31
N GLY A 189 3.72 -5.98 15.84
CA GLY A 189 4.44 -6.16 17.10
C GLY A 189 5.95 -5.92 17.02
N TYR A 190 6.49 -5.79 15.81
CA TYR A 190 7.88 -5.43 15.53
C TYR A 190 7.97 -3.94 15.17
#